data_adad473403fab64fbd942838d5ca331b
#
_entry.id   adad473403fab64fbd942838d5ca331b
#
_cell.length_a   1.000
_cell.length_b   1.000
_cell.length_c   1.000
_cell.angle_alpha   90.00
_cell.angle_beta   90.00
_cell.angle_gamma   90.00
#
_symmetry.space_group_name_H-M   'P 1'
#
loop_
_entity.id
_entity.type
_entity.pdbx_description
1 polymer ?
#
loop_
_entity_poly.entity_id
_entity_poly.type
_entity_poly.pdbx_seq_one_letter_code
_entity_poly.pdbx_strand_id
1 'polypeptide(L)'
;MNQKYNTVIEKNSFYFYNQEFEENYEANIINLLKTLLLNLKNSIENKGCKEEIFVEFIMENELGLEALLVLNGIANENIKRIITISRIVKDNELSKLLNFKNWGEIEMESEIKEWGDKKLKTLIKNNKYFAQGLVNLFFKGSSNPFLARTLPLFELQKLNLQKINFEPTAMIDTLIRYRQKGSYSGAMENNPESAIRNIFEKLNISFEIGDLPYLSENLNKRTMDFIIPNKQNPKIIIESSFLSTTSSGQGDKAKTEIIVAGLIKKYYPKSKFIGFVDGIGWYVRKQDLKRMVEAYDEVFTFQKDELHRFEKFIKNTFQGENHEK
;
A
#
# COMPACT_ATOMS: atom_id res chain seq x y z
N MET A 1 8.78 -34.80 14.30
CA MET A 1 8.57 -33.32 14.15
C MET A 1 7.54 -33.11 13.07
N ASN A 2 6.55 -32.24 13.23
CA ASN A 2 5.49 -32.04 12.25
C ASN A 2 6.07 -31.49 10.93
N GLN A 3 5.90 -32.19 9.79
CA GLN A 3 6.42 -31.81 8.48
C GLN A 3 5.98 -30.39 8.09
N LYS A 4 4.73 -30.03 8.37
CA LYS A 4 4.17 -28.69 8.10
C LYS A 4 4.90 -27.58 8.90
N TYR A 5 5.26 -27.86 10.15
CA TYR A 5 6.06 -26.93 10.96
C TYR A 5 7.47 -26.72 10.36
N ASN A 6 8.11 -27.81 9.95
CA ASN A 6 9.44 -27.72 9.33
C ASN A 6 9.38 -26.92 8.02
N THR A 7 8.35 -27.12 7.20
CA THR A 7 8.15 -26.33 5.97
C THR A 7 8.18 -24.83 6.26
N VAL A 8 7.43 -24.36 7.28
CA VAL A 8 7.40 -22.92 7.58
C VAL A 8 8.73 -22.41 8.17
N ILE A 9 9.46 -23.24 8.92
CA ILE A 9 10.76 -22.85 9.46
C ILE A 9 11.85 -22.82 8.38
N GLU A 10 11.91 -23.81 7.51
CA GLU A 10 12.97 -23.95 6.51
C GLU A 10 12.71 -23.13 5.25
N LYS A 11 11.43 -22.90 4.93
CA LYS A 11 10.97 -22.21 3.70
C LYS A 11 10.32 -20.85 3.98
N ASN A 12 10.65 -20.23 5.14
CA ASN A 12 10.17 -18.90 5.48
C ASN A 12 10.82 -17.86 4.57
N SER A 13 10.05 -17.02 3.89
CA SER A 13 10.57 -15.96 3.04
C SER A 13 10.95 -14.68 3.81
N PHE A 14 10.66 -14.61 5.13
CA PHE A 14 10.90 -13.50 6.04
C PHE A 14 10.26 -12.18 5.60
N TYR A 15 10.51 -11.75 4.36
CA TYR A 15 9.89 -10.59 3.73
C TYR A 15 9.30 -11.00 2.39
N PHE A 16 8.05 -10.57 2.16
CA PHE A 16 7.43 -10.69 0.84
C PHE A 16 7.68 -9.41 0.04
N TYR A 17 8.12 -9.56 -1.19
CA TYR A 17 8.15 -8.52 -2.22
C TYR A 17 7.94 -9.15 -3.59
N ASN A 18 7.26 -8.43 -4.47
CA ASN A 18 7.12 -8.83 -5.86
C ASN A 18 8.26 -8.19 -6.65
N GLN A 19 9.21 -8.99 -7.12
CA GLN A 19 10.41 -8.50 -7.80
C GLN A 19 10.08 -7.73 -9.08
N GLU A 20 9.13 -8.19 -9.88
CA GLU A 20 8.70 -7.51 -11.11
C GLU A 20 8.06 -6.15 -10.80
N PHE A 21 7.23 -6.08 -9.76
CA PHE A 21 6.65 -4.82 -9.30
C PHE A 21 7.73 -3.86 -8.82
N GLU A 22 8.71 -4.33 -8.04
CA GLU A 22 9.85 -3.53 -7.56
C GLU A 22 10.65 -2.94 -8.71
N GLU A 23 11.03 -3.77 -9.69
CA GLU A 23 11.78 -3.34 -10.87
C GLU A 23 11.00 -2.31 -11.70
N ASN A 24 9.71 -2.54 -11.93
CA ASN A 24 8.84 -1.60 -12.63
C ASN A 24 8.66 -0.29 -11.85
N TYR A 25 8.52 -0.36 -10.53
CA TYR A 25 8.39 0.82 -9.67
C TYR A 25 9.68 1.64 -9.68
N GLU A 26 10.84 1.00 -9.55
CA GLU A 26 12.15 1.64 -9.63
C GLU A 26 12.34 2.33 -10.99
N ALA A 27 12.04 1.65 -12.10
CA ALA A 27 12.19 2.19 -13.43
C ALA A 27 11.24 3.37 -13.71
N ASN A 28 9.96 3.23 -13.39
CA ASN A 28 8.91 4.15 -13.82
C ASN A 28 8.64 5.31 -12.85
N ILE A 29 9.06 5.19 -11.59
CA ILE A 29 8.80 6.23 -10.58
C ILE A 29 10.09 6.74 -9.96
N ILE A 30 10.90 5.88 -9.37
CA ILE A 30 12.08 6.31 -8.61
C ILE A 30 13.12 6.98 -9.53
N ASN A 31 13.45 6.35 -10.66
CA ASN A 31 14.43 6.90 -11.59
C ASN A 31 13.94 8.19 -12.26
N LEU A 32 12.64 8.28 -12.56
CA LEU A 32 12.07 9.53 -13.09
C LEU A 32 12.14 10.66 -12.07
N LEU A 33 11.75 10.42 -10.81
CA LEU A 33 11.83 11.40 -9.73
C LEU A 33 13.28 11.83 -9.46
N LYS A 34 14.21 10.88 -9.47
CA LYS A 34 15.65 11.17 -9.33
C LYS A 34 16.13 12.11 -10.44
N THR A 35 15.78 11.82 -11.68
CA THR A 35 16.13 12.66 -12.84
C THR A 35 15.53 14.05 -12.71
N LEU A 36 14.24 14.17 -12.36
CA LEU A 36 13.57 15.44 -12.15
C LEU A 36 14.22 16.27 -11.03
N LEU A 37 14.54 15.66 -9.91
CA LEU A 37 15.20 16.31 -8.79
C LEU A 37 16.63 16.76 -9.13
N LEU A 38 17.38 15.98 -9.91
CA LEU A 38 18.70 16.40 -10.42
C LEU A 38 18.60 17.61 -11.34
N ASN A 39 17.62 17.63 -12.25
CA ASN A 39 17.38 18.77 -13.13
C ASN A 39 16.98 20.03 -12.35
N LEU A 40 16.13 19.88 -11.33
CA LEU A 40 15.76 20.98 -10.44
C LEU A 40 16.98 21.50 -9.67
N LYS A 41 17.82 20.60 -9.12
CA LYS A 41 19.08 20.93 -8.45
C LYS A 41 19.96 21.78 -9.36
N ASN A 42 20.22 21.33 -10.58
CA ASN A 42 21.04 22.07 -11.56
C ASN A 42 20.45 23.45 -11.86
N SER A 43 19.13 23.56 -11.98
CA SER A 43 18.44 24.83 -12.21
C SER A 43 18.63 25.80 -11.05
N ILE A 44 18.55 25.30 -9.82
CA ILE A 44 18.76 26.10 -8.60
C ILE A 44 20.23 26.54 -8.45
N GLU A 45 21.17 25.66 -8.73
CA GLU A 45 22.61 25.99 -8.68
C GLU A 45 23.00 27.07 -9.70
N ASN A 46 22.39 27.05 -10.90
CA ASN A 46 22.67 28.00 -11.96
C ASN A 46 21.91 29.32 -11.81
N LYS A 47 20.67 29.34 -11.34
CA LYS A 47 19.78 30.51 -11.34
C LYS A 47 19.42 31.03 -9.95
N GLY A 48 19.86 30.33 -8.90
CA GLY A 48 19.47 30.58 -7.51
C GLY A 48 18.13 29.90 -7.13
N CYS A 49 17.87 29.78 -5.82
CA CYS A 49 16.63 29.19 -5.30
C CYS A 49 15.48 30.23 -5.36
N LYS A 50 14.80 30.28 -6.50
CA LYS A 50 13.70 31.21 -6.77
C LYS A 50 12.38 30.52 -6.97
N GLU A 51 11.30 31.08 -6.48
CA GLU A 51 9.94 30.50 -6.55
C GLU A 51 9.51 30.22 -7.99
N GLU A 52 9.87 31.08 -8.95
CA GLU A 52 9.52 30.95 -10.37
C GLU A 52 10.01 29.62 -10.96
N ILE A 53 11.21 29.19 -10.60
CA ILE A 53 11.79 27.90 -11.06
C ILE A 53 10.92 26.71 -10.60
N PHE A 54 10.44 26.77 -9.38
CA PHE A 54 9.59 25.71 -8.82
C PHE A 54 8.18 25.73 -9.41
N VAL A 55 7.66 26.91 -9.77
CA VAL A 55 6.37 27.03 -10.46
C VAL A 55 6.45 26.39 -11.86
N GLU A 56 7.45 26.75 -12.64
CA GLU A 56 7.71 26.13 -13.94
C GLU A 56 7.89 24.62 -13.79
N PHE A 57 8.70 24.20 -12.84
CA PHE A 57 8.98 22.80 -12.58
C PHE A 57 7.72 21.97 -12.30
N ILE A 58 6.81 22.42 -11.43
CA ILE A 58 5.59 21.65 -11.13
C ILE A 58 4.54 21.72 -12.25
N MET A 59 4.54 22.77 -13.05
CA MET A 59 3.61 22.92 -14.18
C MET A 59 4.03 22.07 -15.38
N GLU A 60 5.31 21.92 -15.63
CA GLU A 60 5.85 21.23 -16.79
C GLU A 60 6.05 19.73 -16.57
N ASN A 61 6.15 19.29 -15.32
CA ASN A 61 6.45 17.90 -14.99
C ASN A 61 5.28 17.20 -14.29
N GLU A 62 4.87 16.06 -14.82
CA GLU A 62 3.74 15.28 -14.28
C GLU A 62 3.98 14.83 -12.83
N LEU A 63 5.22 14.51 -12.46
CA LEU A 63 5.65 14.15 -11.11
C LEU A 63 6.24 15.33 -10.32
N GLY A 64 6.03 16.56 -10.79
CA GLY A 64 6.60 17.77 -10.17
C GLY A 64 6.08 18.01 -8.76
N LEU A 65 4.79 17.79 -8.51
CA LEU A 65 4.22 17.88 -7.16
C LEU A 65 4.84 16.84 -6.23
N GLU A 66 4.92 15.59 -6.67
CA GLU A 66 5.52 14.49 -5.91
C GLU A 66 6.98 14.81 -5.55
N ALA A 67 7.73 15.37 -6.49
CA ALA A 67 9.10 15.79 -6.24
C ALA A 67 9.18 16.88 -5.16
N LEU A 68 8.29 17.89 -5.18
CA LEU A 68 8.24 18.91 -4.13
C LEU A 68 7.81 18.33 -2.77
N LEU A 69 6.87 17.38 -2.76
CA LEU A 69 6.45 16.70 -1.53
C LEU A 69 7.62 15.92 -0.92
N VAL A 70 8.44 15.28 -1.75
CA VAL A 70 9.68 14.60 -1.34
C VAL A 70 10.68 15.58 -0.74
N LEU A 71 10.96 16.67 -1.45
CA LEU A 71 11.87 17.71 -0.99
C LEU A 71 11.50 18.26 0.41
N ASN A 72 10.22 18.45 0.65
CA ASN A 72 9.73 18.99 1.92
C ASN A 72 9.43 17.93 2.99
N GLY A 73 9.45 16.65 2.65
CA GLY A 73 9.03 15.58 3.56
C GLY A 73 7.56 15.64 3.98
N ILE A 74 6.69 16.24 3.15
CA ILE A 74 5.27 16.45 3.43
C ILE A 74 4.44 15.34 2.80
N ALA A 75 3.48 14.82 3.56
CA ALA A 75 2.52 13.86 3.03
C ALA A 75 1.53 14.53 2.07
N ASN A 76 1.18 13.83 0.99
CA ASN A 76 0.21 14.31 0.02
C ASN A 76 -1.14 14.67 0.67
N GLU A 77 -1.59 13.86 1.62
CA GLU A 77 -2.79 14.11 2.41
C GLU A 77 -2.73 15.43 3.18
N ASN A 78 -1.56 15.83 3.68
CA ASN A 78 -1.42 17.10 4.40
C ASN A 78 -1.61 18.29 3.47
N ILE A 79 -1.10 18.24 2.24
CA ILE A 79 -1.35 19.28 1.24
C ILE A 79 -2.83 19.36 0.86
N LYS A 80 -3.47 18.22 0.63
CA LYS A 80 -4.92 18.17 0.35
C LYS A 80 -5.74 18.79 1.48
N ARG A 81 -5.38 18.50 2.72
CA ARG A 81 -6.03 19.08 3.91
C ARG A 81 -5.81 20.59 3.99
N ILE A 82 -4.60 21.09 3.77
CA ILE A 82 -4.31 22.53 3.77
C ILE A 82 -5.12 23.23 2.68
N ILE A 83 -5.19 22.68 1.48
CA ILE A 83 -6.01 23.21 0.39
C ILE A 83 -7.50 23.19 0.77
N THR A 84 -7.97 22.11 1.38
CA THR A 84 -9.35 21.99 1.83
C THR A 84 -9.67 23.02 2.93
N ILE A 85 -8.78 23.16 3.91
CA ILE A 85 -8.91 24.18 4.98
C ILE A 85 -9.00 25.58 4.38
N SER A 86 -8.16 25.91 3.38
CA SER A 86 -8.18 27.23 2.74
C SER A 86 -9.49 27.55 2.03
N ARG A 87 -10.16 26.51 1.49
CA ARG A 87 -11.49 26.64 0.85
C ARG A 87 -12.60 26.85 1.85
N ILE A 88 -12.47 26.31 3.08
CA ILE A 88 -13.48 26.38 4.14
C ILE A 88 -13.36 27.67 4.96
N VAL A 89 -12.15 27.97 5.43
CA VAL A 89 -11.94 28.94 6.51
C VAL A 89 -11.85 30.38 6.01
N LYS A 90 -11.47 30.61 4.77
CA LYS A 90 -11.33 31.95 4.16
C LYS A 90 -10.44 32.92 4.98
N ASP A 91 -9.40 32.41 5.65
CA ASP A 91 -8.41 33.24 6.35
C ASP A 91 -7.67 34.13 5.35
N ASN A 92 -7.54 35.42 5.65
CA ASN A 92 -6.96 36.41 4.73
C ASN A 92 -5.47 36.17 4.47
N GLU A 93 -4.69 35.78 5.48
CA GLU A 93 -3.25 35.55 5.34
C GLU A 93 -2.95 34.25 4.59
N LEU A 94 -3.71 33.22 4.88
CA LEU A 94 -3.63 31.95 4.13
C LEU A 94 -4.11 32.13 2.67
N SER A 95 -5.19 32.88 2.46
CA SER A 95 -5.72 33.17 1.12
C SER A 95 -4.74 33.98 0.27
N LYS A 96 -4.02 34.94 0.85
CA LYS A 96 -2.96 35.71 0.17
C LYS A 96 -1.78 34.78 -0.18
N LEU A 97 -1.31 33.97 0.78
CA LEU A 97 -0.20 33.02 0.57
C LEU A 97 -0.49 32.11 -0.60
N LEU A 98 -1.70 31.55 -0.65
CA LEU A 98 -2.12 30.57 -1.64
C LEU A 98 -2.61 31.18 -2.97
N ASN A 99 -2.62 32.50 -3.12
CA ASN A 99 -3.23 33.19 -4.27
C ASN A 99 -4.70 32.77 -4.50
N PHE A 100 -5.43 32.47 -3.46
CA PHE A 100 -6.74 31.82 -3.51
C PHE A 100 -7.74 32.55 -4.42
N LYS A 101 -7.73 33.89 -4.41
CA LYS A 101 -8.63 34.72 -5.24
C LYS A 101 -8.48 34.46 -6.74
N ASN A 102 -7.33 33.96 -7.17
CA ASN A 102 -6.99 33.74 -8.58
C ASN A 102 -7.13 32.26 -9.01
N TRP A 103 -7.70 31.41 -8.18
CA TRP A 103 -7.90 29.99 -8.52
C TRP A 103 -9.04 29.74 -9.52
N GLY A 104 -9.82 30.78 -9.86
CA GLY A 104 -11.01 30.71 -10.72
C GLY A 104 -12.28 30.40 -9.93
N GLU A 105 -13.36 30.14 -10.64
CA GLU A 105 -14.62 29.71 -10.04
C GLU A 105 -14.40 28.33 -9.43
N ILE A 106 -14.31 28.31 -8.11
CA ILE A 106 -14.37 27.07 -7.35
C ILE A 106 -15.85 26.76 -7.23
N GLU A 107 -16.31 25.67 -7.87
CA GLU A 107 -17.67 25.19 -7.70
C GLU A 107 -18.00 25.16 -6.20
N MET A 108 -19.01 25.94 -5.82
CA MET A 108 -19.59 25.89 -4.49
C MET A 108 -20.34 24.56 -4.38
N GLU A 109 -19.60 23.48 -4.16
CA GLU A 109 -20.18 22.17 -3.86
C GLU A 109 -21.02 22.30 -2.59
N SER A 110 -22.21 21.74 -2.58
CA SER A 110 -23.08 21.67 -1.39
C SER A 110 -22.37 20.96 -0.23
N GLU A 111 -21.39 20.13 -0.53
CA GLU A 111 -20.48 19.49 0.42
C GLU A 111 -19.03 19.72 -0.03
N ILE A 112 -18.22 20.34 0.84
CA ILE A 112 -16.79 20.53 0.56
C ILE A 112 -16.06 19.21 0.73
N LYS A 113 -15.73 18.57 -0.38
CA LYS A 113 -14.90 17.36 -0.42
C LYS A 113 -13.42 17.71 -0.60
N GLU A 114 -12.55 16.87 -0.05
CA GLU A 114 -11.11 16.94 -0.32
C GLU A 114 -10.83 16.63 -1.81
N TRP A 115 -9.99 17.44 -2.44
CA TRP A 115 -9.64 17.22 -3.85
C TRP A 115 -8.64 16.06 -3.99
N GLY A 116 -8.93 15.14 -4.91
CA GLY A 116 -8.03 14.04 -5.25
C GLY A 116 -6.84 14.49 -6.10
N ASP A 117 -5.82 13.64 -6.21
CA ASP A 117 -4.57 13.91 -6.94
C ASP A 117 -4.79 14.33 -8.38
N LYS A 118 -5.70 13.69 -9.08
CA LYS A 118 -6.04 14.04 -10.47
C LYS A 118 -6.50 15.49 -10.60
N LYS A 119 -7.37 15.97 -9.69
CA LYS A 119 -7.85 17.37 -9.70
C LYS A 119 -6.72 18.34 -9.37
N LEU A 120 -5.88 18.02 -8.38
CA LEU A 120 -4.72 18.85 -8.04
C LEU A 120 -3.73 18.98 -9.21
N LYS A 121 -3.36 17.87 -9.84
CA LYS A 121 -2.47 17.88 -11.03
C LYS A 121 -3.06 18.67 -12.18
N THR A 122 -4.36 18.53 -12.43
CA THR A 122 -5.05 19.32 -13.46
C THR A 122 -5.01 20.81 -13.15
N LEU A 123 -5.24 21.21 -11.91
CA LEU A 123 -5.17 22.62 -11.50
C LEU A 123 -3.74 23.16 -11.57
N ILE A 124 -2.73 22.42 -11.13
CA ILE A 124 -1.32 22.81 -11.25
C ILE A 124 -0.98 23.09 -12.72
N LYS A 125 -1.35 22.18 -13.63
CA LYS A 125 -1.03 22.30 -15.05
C LYS A 125 -1.73 23.49 -15.72
N ASN A 126 -2.98 23.76 -15.36
CA ASN A 126 -3.84 24.69 -16.10
C ASN A 126 -4.00 26.06 -15.42
N ASN A 127 -3.56 26.23 -14.18
CA ASN A 127 -3.71 27.47 -13.44
C ASN A 127 -2.39 27.87 -12.75
N LYS A 128 -1.69 28.82 -13.37
CA LYS A 128 -0.42 29.34 -12.86
C LYS A 128 -0.55 29.92 -11.43
N TYR A 129 -1.67 30.54 -11.10
CA TYR A 129 -1.87 31.13 -9.78
C TYR A 129 -2.07 30.04 -8.70
N PHE A 130 -2.68 28.92 -9.06
CA PHE A 130 -2.76 27.75 -8.18
C PHE A 130 -1.37 27.15 -7.95
N ALA A 131 -0.59 26.95 -9.03
CA ALA A 131 0.78 26.47 -8.94
C ALA A 131 1.66 27.41 -8.09
N GLN A 132 1.57 28.72 -8.32
CA GLN A 132 2.27 29.72 -7.52
C GLN A 132 1.86 29.66 -6.04
N GLY A 133 0.57 29.52 -5.75
CA GLY A 133 0.07 29.40 -4.38
C GLY A 133 0.65 28.19 -3.66
N LEU A 134 0.75 27.04 -4.33
CA LEU A 134 1.40 25.84 -3.77
C LEU A 134 2.90 26.08 -3.53
N VAL A 135 3.61 26.67 -4.46
CA VAL A 135 5.03 27.00 -4.27
C VAL A 135 5.21 27.97 -3.11
N ASN A 136 4.40 29.03 -3.03
CA ASN A 136 4.43 29.95 -1.89
C ASN A 136 4.23 29.23 -0.55
N LEU A 137 3.32 28.25 -0.52
CA LEU A 137 3.08 27.42 0.67
C LEU A 137 4.36 26.67 1.08
N PHE A 138 5.03 26.04 0.12
CA PHE A 138 6.27 25.31 0.37
C PHE A 138 7.43 26.23 0.80
N PHE A 139 7.48 27.48 0.32
CA PHE A 139 8.55 28.41 0.66
C PHE A 139 8.31 29.20 1.94
N LYS A 140 7.07 29.62 2.18
CA LYS A 140 6.70 30.62 3.21
C LYS A 140 5.64 30.14 4.21
N GLY A 141 5.14 28.92 4.05
CA GLY A 141 4.05 28.38 4.87
C GLY A 141 4.39 28.35 6.36
N SER A 142 5.65 28.09 6.72
CA SER A 142 6.10 28.08 8.11
C SER A 142 5.99 29.43 8.83
N SER A 143 5.95 30.52 8.06
CA SER A 143 5.81 31.89 8.59
C SER A 143 4.37 32.40 8.55
N ASN A 144 3.41 31.58 8.05
CA ASN A 144 2.02 31.99 7.97
C ASN A 144 1.34 31.91 9.35
N PRO A 145 0.73 33.00 9.87
CA PRO A 145 0.16 33.03 11.21
C PRO A 145 -1.00 32.05 11.43
N PHE A 146 -1.80 31.78 10.38
CA PHE A 146 -2.89 30.81 10.47
C PHE A 146 -2.35 29.38 10.57
N LEU A 147 -1.39 29.02 9.69
CA LEU A 147 -0.77 27.69 9.72
C LEU A 147 0.00 27.44 11.03
N ALA A 148 0.66 28.47 11.54
CA ALA A 148 1.38 28.38 12.82
C ALA A 148 0.47 28.05 14.03
N ARG A 149 -0.80 28.41 13.95
CA ARG A 149 -1.79 28.10 15.01
C ARG A 149 -2.53 26.78 14.79
N THR A 150 -2.52 26.25 13.55
CA THR A 150 -3.35 25.10 13.16
C THR A 150 -2.56 23.84 12.90
N LEU A 151 -1.31 23.95 12.48
CA LEU A 151 -0.46 22.78 12.18
C LEU A 151 0.43 22.42 13.38
N PRO A 152 0.67 21.11 13.60
CA PRO A 152 1.73 20.67 14.49
C PRO A 152 3.08 21.24 14.06
N LEU A 153 3.95 21.59 15.03
CA LEU A 153 5.23 22.23 14.78
C LEU A 153 6.10 21.46 13.77
N PHE A 154 6.13 20.12 13.85
CA PHE A 154 6.92 19.29 12.96
C PHE A 154 6.41 19.31 11.50
N GLU A 155 5.12 19.53 11.26
CA GLU A 155 4.57 19.71 9.91
C GLU A 155 4.77 21.14 9.42
N LEU A 156 4.61 22.14 10.30
CA LEU A 156 4.83 23.53 9.97
C LEU A 156 6.28 23.81 9.50
N GLN A 157 7.26 23.23 10.17
CA GLN A 157 8.68 23.42 9.86
C GLN A 157 9.06 22.89 8.47
N LYS A 158 8.34 21.92 7.94
CA LYS A 158 8.54 21.39 6.58
C LYS A 158 8.13 22.38 5.49
N LEU A 159 7.33 23.40 5.80
CA LEU A 159 6.89 24.45 4.87
C LEU A 159 7.91 25.59 4.79
N ASN A 160 9.18 25.25 4.61
CA ASN A 160 10.28 26.22 4.48
C ASN A 160 11.39 25.64 3.58
N LEU A 161 11.15 25.66 2.29
CA LEU A 161 12.01 25.06 1.27
C LEU A 161 13.39 25.74 1.16
N GLN A 162 13.51 27.00 1.57
CA GLN A 162 14.77 27.76 1.52
C GLN A 162 15.89 27.16 2.41
N LYS A 163 15.54 26.34 3.39
CA LYS A 163 16.49 25.75 4.35
C LYS A 163 16.91 24.31 4.01
N ILE A 164 16.49 23.75 2.89
CA ILE A 164 16.76 22.35 2.54
C ILE A 164 18.15 22.19 1.94
N ASN A 165 18.89 21.24 2.48
CA ASN A 165 20.10 20.73 1.89
C ASN A 165 19.74 19.69 0.82
N PHE A 166 20.06 19.98 -0.44
CA PHE A 166 19.54 19.26 -1.61
C PHE A 166 20.39 18.01 -1.92
N GLU A 167 20.04 16.86 -1.31
CA GLU A 167 20.63 15.55 -1.65
C GLU A 167 19.53 14.58 -2.16
N PRO A 168 19.31 14.52 -3.51
CA PRO A 168 18.16 13.83 -4.09
C PRO A 168 18.06 12.33 -3.71
N THR A 169 19.18 11.63 -3.70
CA THR A 169 19.19 10.17 -3.47
C THR A 169 18.72 9.82 -2.05
N ALA A 170 19.27 10.50 -1.05
CA ALA A 170 18.88 10.29 0.35
C ALA A 170 17.42 10.69 0.60
N MET A 171 16.95 11.76 -0.06
CA MET A 171 15.56 12.21 0.07
C MET A 171 14.57 11.23 -0.55
N ILE A 172 14.87 10.69 -1.73
CA ILE A 172 14.02 9.69 -2.41
C ILE A 172 13.91 8.43 -1.56
N ASP A 173 15.04 7.87 -1.14
CA ASP A 173 15.03 6.64 -0.35
C ASP A 173 14.30 6.80 0.98
N THR A 174 14.55 7.88 1.70
CA THR A 174 13.96 8.09 3.04
C THR A 174 12.48 8.44 2.96
N LEU A 175 12.07 9.25 1.99
CA LEU A 175 10.74 9.85 2.00
C LEU A 175 9.75 9.12 1.11
N ILE A 176 10.14 8.66 -0.07
CA ILE A 176 9.19 7.97 -0.97
C ILE A 176 8.95 6.55 -0.49
N ARG A 177 10.00 5.76 -0.28
CA ARG A 177 9.85 4.37 0.15
C ARG A 177 9.14 4.27 1.51
N TYR A 178 9.46 5.16 2.44
CA TYR A 178 8.81 5.18 3.74
C TYR A 178 7.34 5.63 3.68
N ARG A 179 7.03 6.67 2.90
CA ARG A 179 5.65 7.20 2.77
C ARG A 179 4.72 6.28 2.00
N GLN A 180 5.24 5.62 0.99
CA GLN A 180 4.45 4.70 0.17
C GLN A 180 4.39 3.28 0.74
N LYS A 181 5.03 3.03 1.89
CA LYS A 181 5.01 1.71 2.51
C LYS A 181 3.58 1.19 2.72
N GLY A 182 2.64 2.04 3.09
CA GLY A 182 1.22 1.69 3.19
C GLY A 182 0.56 1.42 1.82
N SER A 183 0.77 2.31 0.84
CA SER A 183 0.25 2.14 -0.52
C SER A 183 1.00 1.06 -1.30
N TYR A 184 2.29 0.93 -1.07
CA TYR A 184 3.18 -0.04 -1.67
C TYR A 184 2.91 -1.46 -1.16
N SER A 185 2.73 -1.64 0.15
CA SER A 185 2.34 -2.92 0.73
C SER A 185 0.85 -3.23 0.61
N GLY A 186 0.02 -2.24 0.31
CA GLY A 186 -1.41 -2.36 0.06
C GLY A 186 -1.79 -2.39 -1.42
N ALA A 187 -0.82 -2.22 -2.35
CA ALA A 187 -1.06 -2.46 -3.77
C ALA A 187 -1.39 -3.94 -3.97
N MET A 188 -2.43 -4.24 -4.76
CA MET A 188 -2.86 -5.63 -5.00
C MET A 188 -1.71 -6.50 -5.52
N GLU A 189 -0.81 -5.92 -6.32
CA GLU A 189 0.34 -6.59 -6.91
C GLU A 189 1.42 -6.97 -5.89
N ASN A 190 1.51 -6.22 -4.78
CA ASN A 190 2.53 -6.46 -3.73
C ASN A 190 1.95 -7.13 -2.47
N ASN A 191 0.70 -7.58 -2.53
CA ASN A 191 0.09 -8.37 -1.47
C ASN A 191 0.52 -9.85 -1.63
N PRO A 192 0.90 -10.57 -0.55
CA PRO A 192 1.20 -12.00 -0.60
C PRO A 192 0.12 -12.83 -1.32
N GLU A 193 -1.16 -12.51 -1.13
CA GLU A 193 -2.27 -13.20 -1.81
C GLU A 193 -2.24 -13.03 -3.34
N SER A 194 -1.56 -12.00 -3.87
CA SER A 194 -1.40 -11.85 -5.32
C SER A 194 -0.63 -13.01 -5.94
N ALA A 195 0.35 -13.57 -5.25
CA ALA A 195 1.10 -14.74 -5.72
C ALA A 195 0.21 -15.98 -5.86
N ILE A 196 -0.75 -16.15 -4.95
CA ILE A 196 -1.75 -17.22 -5.01
C ILE A 196 -2.72 -16.99 -6.17
N ARG A 197 -3.21 -15.76 -6.32
CA ARG A 197 -4.13 -15.34 -7.39
C ARG A 197 -3.53 -15.58 -8.77
N ASN A 198 -2.28 -15.17 -8.99
CA ASN A 198 -1.58 -15.35 -10.24
C ASN A 198 -1.46 -16.85 -10.65
N ILE A 199 -1.32 -17.74 -9.67
CA ILE A 199 -1.32 -19.19 -9.93
C ILE A 199 -2.69 -19.65 -10.43
N PHE A 200 -3.78 -19.19 -9.82
CA PHE A 200 -5.14 -19.53 -10.27
C PHE A 200 -5.45 -19.00 -11.67
N GLU A 201 -5.08 -17.75 -11.94
CA GLU A 201 -5.23 -17.14 -13.27
C GLU A 201 -4.44 -17.90 -14.33
N LYS A 202 -3.16 -18.22 -14.06
CA LYS A 202 -2.31 -19.03 -14.95
C LYS A 202 -2.90 -20.41 -15.23
N LEU A 203 -3.56 -21.02 -14.25
CA LEU A 203 -4.16 -22.34 -14.37
C LEU A 203 -5.62 -22.30 -14.86
N ASN A 204 -6.17 -21.09 -15.10
CA ASN A 204 -7.56 -20.87 -15.46
C ASN A 204 -8.54 -21.53 -14.48
N ILE A 205 -8.26 -21.39 -13.18
CA ILE A 205 -9.07 -21.93 -12.08
C ILE A 205 -9.88 -20.82 -11.44
N SER A 206 -11.20 -20.99 -11.37
CA SER A 206 -12.09 -20.05 -10.72
C SER A 206 -11.96 -20.14 -9.19
N PHE A 207 -12.11 -19.02 -8.52
CA PHE A 207 -12.16 -18.92 -7.08
C PHE A 207 -13.12 -17.80 -6.64
N GLU A 208 -13.57 -17.88 -5.40
CA GLU A 208 -14.33 -16.83 -4.73
C GLU A 208 -13.64 -16.43 -3.43
N ILE A 209 -13.95 -15.23 -2.93
CA ILE A 209 -13.49 -14.70 -1.64
C ILE A 209 -14.71 -14.43 -0.78
N GLY A 210 -14.57 -14.56 0.53
CA GLY A 210 -15.61 -14.16 1.47
C GLY A 210 -16.08 -15.28 2.38
N ASP A 211 -17.28 -15.12 2.90
CA ASP A 211 -17.81 -15.96 3.96
C ASP A 211 -18.37 -17.28 3.41
N LEU A 212 -18.13 -18.36 4.13
CA LEU A 212 -18.82 -19.63 3.96
C LEU A 212 -20.03 -19.67 4.90
N PRO A 213 -21.25 -20.01 4.43
CA PRO A 213 -22.49 -19.90 5.20
C PRO A 213 -22.42 -20.51 6.60
N TYR A 214 -22.03 -21.78 6.71
CA TYR A 214 -21.97 -22.47 8.00
C TYR A 214 -20.84 -22.01 8.94
N LEU A 215 -19.80 -21.35 8.41
CA LEU A 215 -18.78 -20.73 9.24
C LEU A 215 -19.27 -19.41 9.82
N SER A 216 -19.99 -18.61 9.02
CA SER A 216 -20.53 -17.31 9.44
C SER A 216 -21.60 -17.44 10.52
N GLU A 217 -22.37 -18.52 10.55
CA GLU A 217 -23.35 -18.82 11.60
C GLU A 217 -22.69 -19.12 12.96
N ASN A 218 -21.47 -19.69 12.95
CA ASN A 218 -20.78 -20.13 14.15
C ASN A 218 -19.63 -19.19 14.59
N LEU A 219 -19.13 -18.35 13.69
CA LEU A 219 -18.03 -17.43 13.91
C LEU A 219 -18.41 -16.08 13.31
N ASN A 220 -18.70 -15.07 14.11
CA ASN A 220 -19.07 -13.73 13.69
C ASN A 220 -18.36 -13.26 12.40
N LYS A 221 -18.99 -13.46 11.22
CA LYS A 221 -18.52 -13.13 9.86
C LYS A 221 -17.01 -13.39 9.64
N ARG A 222 -16.67 -14.61 9.23
CA ARG A 222 -15.30 -14.97 8.89
C ARG A 222 -15.12 -15.11 7.38
N THR A 223 -14.36 -14.19 6.82
CA THR A 223 -14.00 -14.20 5.39
C THR A 223 -12.81 -15.11 5.15
N MET A 224 -12.93 -16.02 4.18
CA MET A 224 -11.82 -16.85 3.66
C MET A 224 -11.14 -16.11 2.50
N ASP A 225 -9.81 -16.24 2.40
CA ASP A 225 -9.04 -15.55 1.36
C ASP A 225 -9.28 -16.13 -0.03
N PHE A 226 -9.40 -17.47 -0.13
CA PHE A 226 -9.78 -18.14 -1.38
C PHE A 226 -10.63 -19.38 -1.12
N ILE A 227 -11.67 -19.53 -1.92
CA ILE A 227 -12.57 -20.69 -1.92
C ILE A 227 -12.65 -21.22 -3.35
N ILE A 228 -12.21 -22.44 -3.59
CA ILE A 228 -12.02 -23.01 -4.93
C ILE A 228 -12.91 -24.26 -5.10
N PRO A 229 -13.66 -24.38 -6.19
CA PRO A 229 -13.88 -23.40 -7.25
C PRO A 229 -14.88 -22.30 -6.87
N ASN A 230 -15.77 -22.55 -5.89
CA ASN A 230 -16.81 -21.62 -5.45
C ASN A 230 -17.32 -22.00 -4.05
N LYS A 231 -18.17 -21.15 -3.45
CA LYS A 231 -18.73 -21.32 -2.10
C LYS A 231 -19.78 -22.44 -1.99
N GLN A 232 -20.43 -22.80 -3.09
CA GLN A 232 -21.48 -23.83 -3.12
C GLN A 232 -20.90 -25.23 -3.00
N ASN A 233 -19.75 -25.46 -3.63
CA ASN A 233 -19.07 -26.75 -3.59
C ASN A 233 -17.56 -26.56 -3.46
N PRO A 234 -17.07 -26.10 -2.30
CA PRO A 234 -15.65 -25.85 -2.09
C PRO A 234 -14.88 -27.17 -2.07
N LYS A 235 -13.81 -27.25 -2.86
CA LYS A 235 -12.84 -28.37 -2.83
C LYS A 235 -11.58 -28.01 -2.05
N ILE A 236 -11.19 -26.73 -2.13
CA ILE A 236 -10.05 -26.17 -1.43
C ILE A 236 -10.48 -24.85 -0.81
N ILE A 237 -10.16 -24.63 0.43
CA ILE A 237 -10.36 -23.39 1.18
C ILE A 237 -8.98 -22.93 1.65
N ILE A 238 -8.61 -21.69 1.39
CA ILE A 238 -7.28 -21.17 1.71
C ILE A 238 -7.37 -19.97 2.63
N GLU A 239 -6.51 -19.95 3.63
CA GLU A 239 -6.18 -18.79 4.48
C GLU A 239 -4.72 -18.43 4.35
N SER A 240 -4.47 -17.13 4.19
CA SER A 240 -3.15 -16.54 4.09
C SER A 240 -2.79 -15.82 5.39
N SER A 241 -1.61 -16.06 5.89
CA SER A 241 -1.10 -15.39 7.10
C SER A 241 0.36 -15.04 6.96
N PHE A 242 0.64 -13.90 6.34
CA PHE A 242 1.98 -13.33 6.30
C PHE A 242 2.17 -12.31 7.44
N LEU A 243 3.14 -12.54 8.32
CA LEU A 243 3.43 -11.65 9.43
C LEU A 243 4.84 -11.09 9.36
N SER A 244 4.96 -9.81 9.03
CA SER A 244 6.24 -9.08 8.97
C SER A 244 6.80 -8.69 10.35
N THR A 245 5.98 -8.78 11.41
CA THR A 245 6.35 -8.43 12.79
C THR A 245 5.67 -9.36 13.79
N THR A 246 6.18 -9.43 15.02
CA THR A 246 5.50 -10.13 16.11
C THR A 246 4.37 -9.25 16.66
N SER A 247 3.20 -9.86 16.92
CA SER A 247 2.07 -9.18 17.56
C SER A 247 1.48 -10.03 18.69
N SER A 248 0.76 -9.41 19.61
CA SER A 248 0.06 -10.10 20.69
C SER A 248 -1.08 -11.00 20.19
N GLY A 249 -1.66 -10.70 19.02
CA GLY A 249 -2.79 -11.46 18.44
C GLY A 249 -2.45 -12.80 17.77
N GLN A 250 -1.15 -13.15 17.64
CA GLN A 250 -0.75 -14.38 16.95
C GLN A 250 -1.29 -15.66 17.60
N GLY A 251 -1.24 -15.72 18.92
CA GLY A 251 -1.77 -16.86 19.67
C GLY A 251 -3.30 -17.03 19.51
N ASP A 252 -4.02 -15.91 19.45
CA ASP A 252 -5.48 -15.92 19.25
C ASP A 252 -5.83 -16.29 17.81
N LYS A 253 -5.04 -15.81 16.82
CA LYS A 253 -5.20 -16.24 15.43
C LYS A 253 -5.01 -17.75 15.31
N ALA A 254 -3.95 -18.32 15.88
CA ALA A 254 -3.71 -19.75 15.83
C ALA A 254 -4.84 -20.58 16.48
N LYS A 255 -5.40 -20.14 17.61
CA LYS A 255 -6.56 -20.79 18.24
C LYS A 255 -7.80 -20.71 17.36
N THR A 256 -8.04 -19.57 16.75
CA THR A 256 -9.19 -19.37 15.87
C THR A 256 -9.10 -20.28 14.64
N GLU A 257 -7.91 -20.44 14.04
CA GLU A 257 -7.74 -21.36 12.90
C GLU A 257 -8.04 -22.82 13.25
N ILE A 258 -7.71 -23.29 14.44
CA ILE A 258 -8.06 -24.63 14.91
C ILE A 258 -9.59 -24.81 14.98
N ILE A 259 -10.32 -23.79 15.45
CA ILE A 259 -11.79 -23.82 15.48
C ILE A 259 -12.35 -23.84 14.06
N VAL A 260 -11.83 -23.00 13.17
CA VAL A 260 -12.21 -22.96 11.74
C VAL A 260 -11.99 -24.32 11.09
N ALA A 261 -10.83 -24.93 11.30
CA ALA A 261 -10.53 -26.27 10.78
C ALA A 261 -11.56 -27.32 11.22
N GLY A 262 -11.95 -27.28 12.51
CA GLY A 262 -12.99 -28.16 13.05
C GLY A 262 -14.36 -27.96 12.37
N LEU A 263 -14.74 -26.70 12.09
CA LEU A 263 -15.98 -26.37 11.38
C LEU A 263 -15.91 -26.77 9.91
N ILE A 264 -14.80 -26.54 9.22
CA ILE A 264 -14.61 -26.97 7.83
C ILE A 264 -14.71 -28.49 7.74
N LYS A 265 -14.04 -29.23 8.63
CA LYS A 265 -14.12 -30.69 8.65
C LYS A 265 -15.54 -31.20 8.90
N LYS A 266 -16.33 -30.48 9.69
CA LYS A 266 -17.72 -30.84 10.01
C LYS A 266 -18.66 -30.55 8.84
N TYR A 267 -18.60 -29.38 8.25
CA TYR A 267 -19.59 -28.90 7.28
C TYR A 267 -19.16 -29.07 5.83
N TYR A 268 -17.85 -29.13 5.58
CA TYR A 268 -17.24 -29.29 4.26
C TYR A 268 -16.23 -30.44 4.23
N PRO A 269 -16.63 -31.68 4.59
CA PRO A 269 -15.70 -32.80 4.84
C PRO A 269 -14.91 -33.25 3.61
N LYS A 270 -15.33 -32.84 2.40
CA LYS A 270 -14.61 -33.12 1.15
C LYS A 270 -13.63 -32.01 0.76
N SER A 271 -13.64 -30.89 1.47
CA SER A 271 -12.74 -29.76 1.21
C SER A 271 -11.42 -29.95 1.96
N LYS A 272 -10.33 -29.53 1.30
CA LYS A 272 -9.02 -29.40 1.95
C LYS A 272 -8.86 -27.97 2.47
N PHE A 273 -8.44 -27.84 3.72
CA PHE A 273 -8.14 -26.56 4.33
C PHE A 273 -6.64 -26.29 4.26
N ILE A 274 -6.21 -25.27 3.51
CA ILE A 274 -4.83 -24.98 3.17
C ILE A 274 -4.41 -23.69 3.84
N GLY A 275 -3.20 -23.67 4.45
CA GLY A 275 -2.61 -22.49 5.04
C GLY A 275 -1.42 -21.99 4.22
N PHE A 276 -1.41 -20.70 3.87
CA PHE A 276 -0.18 -19.98 3.55
C PHE A 276 0.31 -19.29 4.81
N VAL A 277 1.36 -19.82 5.43
CA VAL A 277 1.86 -19.34 6.73
C VAL A 277 3.32 -18.95 6.58
N ASP A 278 3.62 -17.65 6.62
CA ASP A 278 4.95 -17.16 6.33
C ASP A 278 5.26 -15.83 7.05
N GLY A 279 6.49 -15.38 6.98
CA GLY A 279 6.98 -14.13 7.55
C GLY A 279 7.68 -14.32 8.90
N ILE A 280 8.57 -13.36 9.22
CA ILE A 280 9.42 -13.41 10.42
C ILE A 280 8.61 -13.48 11.73
N GLY A 281 7.39 -12.91 11.74
CA GLY A 281 6.51 -12.95 12.91
C GLY A 281 6.21 -14.39 13.33
N TRP A 282 5.87 -15.28 12.41
CA TRP A 282 5.64 -16.71 12.68
C TRP A 282 6.93 -17.44 13.01
N TYR A 283 8.03 -17.11 12.31
CA TYR A 283 9.34 -17.73 12.54
C TYR A 283 9.81 -17.57 14.00
N VAL A 284 9.59 -16.41 14.59
CA VAL A 284 10.02 -16.10 15.97
C VAL A 284 9.13 -16.79 17.01
N ARG A 285 7.82 -16.88 16.77
CA ARG A 285 6.83 -17.43 17.71
C ARG A 285 6.55 -18.91 17.46
N LYS A 286 7.55 -19.75 17.64
CA LYS A 286 7.53 -21.16 17.29
C LYS A 286 6.37 -21.98 17.91
N GLN A 287 5.92 -21.67 19.12
CA GLN A 287 4.80 -22.37 19.76
C GLN A 287 3.46 -22.02 19.11
N ASP A 288 3.23 -20.75 18.79
CA ASP A 288 2.03 -20.31 18.10
C ASP A 288 2.02 -20.83 16.67
N LEU A 289 3.18 -20.85 16.00
CA LEU A 289 3.35 -21.47 14.68
C LEU A 289 3.00 -22.96 14.68
N LYS A 290 3.45 -23.73 15.67
CA LYS A 290 3.09 -25.15 15.79
C LYS A 290 1.58 -25.36 15.82
N ARG A 291 0.86 -24.55 16.61
CA ARG A 291 -0.61 -24.60 16.68
C ARG A 291 -1.24 -24.17 15.36
N MET A 292 -0.70 -23.12 14.74
CA MET A 292 -1.21 -22.61 13.48
C MET A 292 -1.16 -23.64 12.35
N VAL A 293 -0.03 -24.33 12.19
CA VAL A 293 0.13 -25.33 11.13
C VAL A 293 -0.67 -26.63 11.38
N GLU A 294 -1.08 -26.90 12.63
CA GLU A 294 -1.94 -28.04 12.96
C GLU A 294 -3.38 -27.87 12.45
N ALA A 295 -3.83 -26.61 12.25
CA ALA A 295 -5.17 -26.32 11.75
C ALA A 295 -5.37 -26.75 10.29
N TYR A 296 -4.32 -26.80 9.49
CA TYR A 296 -4.41 -27.01 8.05
C TYR A 296 -4.11 -28.44 7.63
N ASP A 297 -4.73 -28.89 6.54
CA ASP A 297 -4.40 -30.17 5.91
C ASP A 297 -3.02 -30.11 5.25
N GLU A 298 -2.68 -28.96 4.61
CA GLU A 298 -1.39 -28.71 4.00
C GLU A 298 -0.99 -27.26 4.24
N VAL A 299 0.32 -26.98 4.29
CA VAL A 299 0.86 -25.63 4.51
C VAL A 299 1.91 -25.30 3.46
N PHE A 300 1.86 -24.08 2.97
CA PHE A 300 2.81 -23.49 2.02
C PHE A 300 3.38 -22.16 2.55
N THR A 301 4.51 -21.75 2.01
CA THR A 301 5.07 -20.40 2.17
C THR A 301 5.12 -19.68 0.84
N PHE A 302 5.54 -18.40 0.84
CA PHE A 302 5.65 -17.60 -0.39
C PHE A 302 7.01 -17.73 -1.09
N GLN A 303 7.87 -18.65 -0.66
CA GLN A 303 9.08 -18.96 -1.41
C GLN A 303 8.76 -19.57 -2.77
N LYS A 304 9.62 -19.28 -3.78
CA LYS A 304 9.37 -19.68 -5.18
C LYS A 304 9.17 -21.20 -5.36
N ASP A 305 9.92 -22.02 -4.66
CA ASP A 305 9.78 -23.48 -4.70
C ASP A 305 8.49 -23.97 -4.03
N GLU A 306 8.02 -23.31 -2.98
CA GLU A 306 6.76 -23.59 -2.32
C GLU A 306 5.56 -23.15 -3.16
N LEU A 307 5.62 -22.01 -3.82
CA LEU A 307 4.62 -21.58 -4.81
C LEU A 307 4.55 -22.58 -5.98
N HIS A 308 5.69 -23.13 -6.40
CA HIS A 308 5.74 -24.18 -7.43
C HIS A 308 5.14 -25.50 -6.93
N ARG A 309 5.40 -25.87 -5.67
CA ARG A 309 4.77 -27.01 -5.01
C ARG A 309 3.26 -26.85 -4.92
N PHE A 310 2.79 -25.66 -4.57
CA PHE A 310 1.37 -25.31 -4.55
C PHE A 310 0.74 -25.38 -5.95
N GLU A 311 1.39 -24.84 -6.99
CA GLU A 311 0.89 -24.94 -8.37
C GLU A 311 0.71 -26.40 -8.79
N LYS A 312 1.66 -27.29 -8.46
CA LYS A 312 1.54 -28.72 -8.72
C LYS A 312 0.40 -29.37 -7.92
N PHE A 313 0.25 -28.99 -6.65
CA PHE A 313 -0.81 -29.48 -5.77
C PHE A 313 -2.19 -29.14 -6.36
N ILE A 314 -2.39 -27.90 -6.82
CA ILE A 314 -3.63 -27.45 -7.46
C ILE A 314 -3.89 -28.22 -8.76
N LYS A 315 -2.89 -28.35 -9.63
CA LYS A 315 -3.02 -29.12 -10.88
C LYS A 315 -3.46 -30.56 -10.61
N ASN A 316 -2.83 -31.24 -9.69
CA ASN A 316 -3.17 -32.62 -9.36
C ASN A 316 -4.59 -32.77 -8.77
N THR A 317 -5.05 -31.77 -8.03
CA THR A 317 -6.39 -31.79 -7.42
C THR A 317 -7.50 -31.60 -8.47
N PHE A 318 -7.27 -30.83 -9.52
CA PHE A 318 -8.29 -30.50 -10.53
C PHE A 318 -8.11 -31.21 -11.88
N GLN A 319 -6.91 -31.68 -12.23
CA GLN A 319 -6.66 -32.43 -13.47
C GLN A 319 -6.87 -33.93 -13.33
N GLY A 320 -6.81 -34.48 -12.13
CA GLY A 320 -7.09 -35.90 -11.88
C GLY A 320 -8.55 -36.33 -12.16
N GLU A 321 -9.48 -35.37 -12.24
CA GLU A 321 -10.91 -35.65 -12.50
C GLU A 321 -11.27 -35.74 -13.99
N ASN A 322 -10.36 -35.36 -14.91
CA ASN A 322 -10.59 -35.46 -16.36
C ASN A 322 -10.26 -36.83 -16.94
N HIS A 323 -9.79 -37.78 -16.15
CA HIS A 323 -9.46 -39.15 -16.59
C HIS A 323 -10.47 -40.23 -16.12
N GLU A 324 -11.53 -39.83 -15.39
CA GLU A 324 -12.62 -40.73 -14.97
C GLU A 324 -13.99 -40.41 -15.60
N LYS A 325 -13.97 -39.90 -16.86
CA LYS A 325 -15.20 -39.80 -17.67
C LYS A 325 -15.06 -40.58 -18.96
#